data_f23ba4037aae06ab278986bd1aa3239c
#
_entry.id   f23ba4037aae06ab278986bd1aa3239c
#
_cell.length_a   1.000
_cell.length_b   1.000
_cell.length_c   1.000
_cell.angle_alpha   90.00
_cell.angle_beta   90.00
_cell.angle_gamma   90.00
#
_symmetry.space_group_name_H-M   'P 1'
#
loop_
_entity.id
_entity.type
_entity.pdbx_description
1 polymer ?
#
loop_
_entity_poly.entity_id
_entity_poly.type
_entity_poly.pdbx_seq_one_letter_code
_entity_poly.pdbx_strand_id
1 'polypeptide(L)'
;ASCLVGSEMCIRDSSRYFNEVVSSDTHSFRAKWFDGSRLNFAENLLRNKTDRLAIISILENGRRITLTYQQLFDCVAKCAHGLKNLGISKGDRVVGFVTNSHEAVIAMLATTSLGAIWSSCSPDFGVNGVLDRFGQIEPKLIFACTDYFYNGKHINCIPRLKEIQREIKSLDAMVTFSSKSSVSSTLESSMSFESLCENNAEDINFVQLPFDHPLYIMYSSGTTGQPKCIVHSAGGSLIQHLKEHQLHTNIKPTDVVFYYTTCGWMMWNWLVSVLASEATIVLYDGSPFFSSPSILLDIAEREKISIFGVSAKYISAIEKQGIQPVETHRLEHMHTILSTGSPLTHGSFQYIYRCFNPSIQLSSISGGTDILSAFVAGNPCLPVYAGEIQCKTLGMDVQIWSDSGESLKEIKGELVCVNSFPSAPLYFWNDPGDKKYKKAYFEKFTDVWCQGDYGEITSNGGIVIYGRSDAVLNPGGVRIGTAEIYRQVEKFDTITDSV
;
A
#
# COMPACT_ATOMS: atom_id res chain seq x y z
N ALA A 1 -3.76 -26.15 0.75
CA ALA A 1 -2.38 -26.61 0.42
C ALA A 1 -1.94 -26.15 -0.97
N SER A 2 -2.80 -26.23 -1.99
CA SER A 2 -2.43 -25.79 -3.36
C SER A 2 -2.07 -24.30 -3.47
N CYS A 3 -2.65 -23.44 -2.64
CA CYS A 3 -2.29 -22.01 -2.60
C CYS A 3 -0.88 -21.76 -2.05
N LEU A 4 -0.35 -22.69 -1.26
CA LEU A 4 0.96 -22.57 -0.62
C LEU A 4 2.11 -22.91 -1.58
N VAL A 5 1.86 -23.68 -2.65
CA VAL A 5 2.88 -23.95 -3.68
C VAL A 5 3.32 -22.65 -4.38
N GLY A 6 2.39 -21.72 -4.63
CA GLY A 6 2.74 -20.37 -5.10
C GLY A 6 3.57 -19.58 -4.09
N SER A 7 3.32 -19.75 -2.79
CA SER A 7 4.05 -19.09 -1.72
C SER A 7 5.49 -19.61 -1.59
N GLU A 8 5.74 -20.90 -1.83
CA GLU A 8 7.11 -21.45 -1.87
C GLU A 8 7.95 -20.82 -2.98
N MET A 9 7.36 -20.54 -4.13
CA MET A 9 8.05 -19.80 -5.20
C MET A 9 8.41 -18.37 -4.77
N CYS A 10 7.59 -17.73 -3.97
CA CYS A 10 7.82 -16.36 -3.50
C CYS A 10 8.97 -16.23 -2.49
N ILE A 11 9.34 -17.31 -1.81
CA ILE A 11 10.44 -17.33 -0.82
C ILE A 11 11.62 -18.22 -1.25
N ARG A 12 11.65 -18.67 -2.50
CA ARG A 12 12.73 -19.52 -3.04
C ARG A 12 14.14 -18.90 -2.92
N ASP A 13 14.21 -17.57 -2.86
CA ASP A 13 15.45 -16.82 -2.71
C ASP A 13 15.82 -16.61 -1.22
N SER A 14 15.18 -17.34 -0.30
CA SER A 14 15.58 -17.38 1.11
C SER A 14 16.97 -17.96 1.23
N SER A 15 17.85 -17.32 1.99
CA SER A 15 19.20 -17.81 2.29
C SER A 15 19.17 -19.11 3.13
N ARG A 16 18.05 -19.38 3.77
CA ARG A 16 17.76 -20.62 4.48
C ARG A 16 16.31 -21.03 4.26
N TYR A 17 16.12 -22.32 3.86
CA TYR A 17 14.79 -22.89 3.73
C TYR A 17 14.09 -23.02 5.09
N PHE A 18 12.76 -23.02 5.04
CA PHE A 18 11.90 -23.25 6.19
C PHE A 18 11.87 -24.73 6.58
N ASN A 19 11.54 -24.96 7.85
CA ASN A 19 11.31 -26.32 8.37
C ASN A 19 9.88 -26.78 8.11
N GLU A 20 8.92 -25.85 8.23
CA GLU A 20 7.50 -26.07 8.09
C GLU A 20 6.84 -24.83 7.49
N VAL A 21 5.87 -25.00 6.58
CA VAL A 21 5.17 -23.89 5.91
C VAL A 21 4.31 -23.10 6.89
N VAL A 22 3.57 -23.81 7.74
CA VAL A 22 2.71 -23.23 8.76
C VAL A 22 2.68 -24.15 9.96
N SER A 23 2.72 -23.59 11.17
CA SER A 23 2.57 -24.35 12.41
C SER A 23 1.22 -25.09 12.45
N SER A 24 1.16 -26.20 13.15
CA SER A 24 -0.01 -27.07 13.26
C SER A 24 -1.30 -26.37 13.71
N ASP A 25 -1.18 -25.22 14.35
CA ASP A 25 -2.31 -24.38 14.78
C ASP A 25 -2.67 -23.35 13.70
N THR A 26 -3.27 -23.83 12.60
CA THR A 26 -3.68 -22.99 11.46
C THR A 26 -4.88 -22.10 11.75
N HIS A 27 -5.59 -22.31 12.86
CA HIS A 27 -6.72 -21.49 13.29
C HIS A 27 -6.33 -20.39 14.27
N SER A 28 -5.11 -20.48 14.83
CA SER A 28 -4.62 -19.43 15.73
C SER A 28 -4.16 -18.19 14.95
N PHE A 29 -4.56 -17.00 15.37
CA PHE A 29 -4.00 -15.73 14.87
C PHE A 29 -2.49 -15.61 15.15
N ARG A 30 -1.89 -16.51 15.90
CA ARG A 30 -0.46 -16.65 16.22
C ARG A 30 0.22 -17.75 15.43
N ALA A 31 -0.40 -18.28 14.36
CA ALA A 31 0.26 -19.26 13.52
C ALA A 31 1.61 -18.74 13.01
N LYS A 32 2.64 -19.56 13.12
CA LYS A 32 3.97 -19.26 12.57
C LYS A 32 4.05 -19.74 11.14
N TRP A 33 4.53 -18.87 10.28
CA TRP A 33 4.68 -19.14 8.87
C TRP A 33 6.14 -19.31 8.52
N PHE A 34 6.48 -20.30 7.70
CA PHE A 34 7.82 -20.58 7.18
C PHE A 34 8.91 -20.54 8.26
N ASP A 35 8.66 -21.19 9.38
CA ASP A 35 9.58 -21.21 10.52
C ASP A 35 10.97 -21.70 10.12
N GLY A 36 12.01 -21.01 10.58
CA GLY A 36 13.40 -21.28 10.24
C GLY A 36 13.89 -20.64 8.94
N SER A 37 13.02 -20.09 8.07
CA SER A 37 13.45 -19.37 6.88
C SER A 37 14.21 -18.09 7.21
N ARG A 38 15.10 -17.68 6.29
CA ARG A 38 15.86 -16.44 6.38
C ARG A 38 15.81 -15.74 5.03
N LEU A 39 15.40 -14.48 5.03
CA LEU A 39 15.25 -13.66 3.83
C LEU A 39 15.53 -12.19 4.13
N ASN A 40 15.73 -11.41 3.08
CA ASN A 40 15.68 -9.97 3.15
C ASN A 40 14.64 -9.43 2.15
N PHE A 41 13.75 -8.55 2.61
CA PHE A 41 12.69 -8.01 1.76
C PHE A 41 13.27 -7.22 0.57
N ALA A 42 14.22 -6.30 0.83
CA ALA A 42 14.83 -5.48 -0.21
C ALA A 42 15.61 -6.32 -1.24
N GLU A 43 16.27 -7.39 -0.80
CA GLU A 43 16.98 -8.33 -1.70
C GLU A 43 16.03 -8.93 -2.75
N ASN A 44 14.82 -9.30 -2.35
CA ASN A 44 13.82 -9.84 -3.27
C ASN A 44 13.34 -8.81 -4.30
N LEU A 45 13.33 -7.52 -3.98
CA LEU A 45 12.94 -6.46 -4.89
C LEU A 45 14.10 -6.00 -5.79
N LEU A 46 15.34 -6.22 -5.38
CA LEU A 46 16.57 -5.78 -6.05
C LEU A 46 17.35 -6.89 -6.73
N ARG A 47 16.81 -8.11 -6.82
CA ARG A 47 17.50 -9.27 -7.39
C ARG A 47 17.82 -9.13 -8.88
N ASN A 48 17.01 -8.37 -9.60
CA ASN A 48 17.23 -8.10 -11.02
C ASN A 48 18.17 -6.89 -11.17
N LYS A 49 19.34 -7.09 -11.79
CA LYS A 49 20.33 -6.03 -12.03
C LYS A 49 20.51 -5.86 -13.54
N THR A 50 19.48 -5.32 -14.20
CA THR A 50 19.46 -5.14 -15.66
C THR A 50 19.23 -3.69 -16.03
N ASP A 51 19.39 -3.37 -17.33
CA ASP A 51 19.13 -2.05 -17.89
C ASP A 51 17.62 -1.79 -18.17
N ARG A 52 16.74 -2.73 -17.77
CA ARG A 52 15.29 -2.51 -17.86
C ARG A 52 14.86 -1.45 -16.85
N LEU A 53 13.86 -0.65 -17.21
CA LEU A 53 13.30 0.34 -16.30
C LEU A 53 12.67 -0.34 -15.08
N ALA A 54 13.05 0.13 -13.91
CA ALA A 54 12.46 -0.22 -12.63
C ALA A 54 11.47 0.85 -12.18
N ILE A 55 11.88 2.13 -12.25
CA ILE A 55 11.09 3.27 -11.74
C ILE A 55 11.01 4.36 -12.78
N ILE A 56 9.80 4.91 -12.95
CA ILE A 56 9.52 6.19 -13.58
C ILE A 56 8.91 7.08 -12.50
N SER A 57 9.61 8.14 -12.09
CA SER A 57 9.19 9.08 -11.04
C SER A 57 8.83 10.41 -11.68
N ILE A 58 7.60 10.87 -11.45
CA ILE A 58 7.03 12.08 -12.05
C ILE A 58 6.50 12.97 -10.93
N LEU A 59 6.92 14.23 -10.93
CA LEU A 59 6.42 15.25 -10.02
C LEU A 59 5.45 16.19 -10.75
N GLU A 60 4.55 16.82 -10.02
CA GLU A 60 3.56 17.77 -10.56
C GLU A 60 4.18 18.91 -11.37
N ASN A 61 5.39 19.33 -11.03
CA ASN A 61 6.13 20.37 -11.77
C ASN A 61 6.70 19.90 -13.13
N GLY A 62 6.40 18.67 -13.55
CA GLY A 62 6.87 18.08 -14.80
C GLY A 62 8.25 17.41 -14.73
N ARG A 63 8.94 17.46 -13.57
CA ARG A 63 10.21 16.73 -13.39
C ARG A 63 9.95 15.23 -13.53
N ARG A 64 10.66 14.58 -14.46
CA ARG A 64 10.58 13.15 -14.72
C ARG A 64 11.96 12.53 -14.60
N ILE A 65 12.08 11.52 -13.77
CA ILE A 65 13.32 10.77 -13.53
C ILE A 65 13.04 9.29 -13.77
N THR A 66 13.98 8.60 -14.38
CA THR A 66 13.91 7.16 -14.61
C THR A 66 15.12 6.47 -14.01
N LEU A 67 14.89 5.31 -13.42
CA LEU A 67 15.93 4.42 -12.95
C LEU A 67 15.76 3.05 -13.58
N THR A 68 16.84 2.48 -14.08
CA THR A 68 16.90 1.06 -14.42
C THR A 68 17.03 0.23 -13.13
N TYR A 69 16.84 -1.09 -13.23
CA TYR A 69 17.03 -1.98 -12.07
C TYR A 69 18.48 -1.91 -11.56
N GLN A 70 19.48 -1.83 -12.47
CA GLN A 70 20.88 -1.65 -12.06
C GLN A 70 21.07 -0.31 -11.35
N GLN A 71 20.58 0.78 -11.91
CA GLN A 71 20.70 2.12 -11.29
C GLN A 71 19.99 2.19 -9.94
N LEU A 72 18.82 1.56 -9.81
CA LEU A 72 18.13 1.47 -8.53
C LEU A 72 18.97 0.73 -7.49
N PHE A 73 19.55 -0.43 -7.87
CA PHE A 73 20.45 -1.18 -7.00
C PHE A 73 21.64 -0.33 -6.54
N ASP A 74 22.31 0.37 -7.46
CA ASP A 74 23.48 1.21 -7.16
C ASP A 74 23.11 2.36 -6.20
N CYS A 75 21.96 3.01 -6.43
CA CYS A 75 21.46 4.06 -5.54
C CYS A 75 21.14 3.52 -4.13
N VAL A 76 20.51 2.36 -4.05
CA VAL A 76 20.18 1.71 -2.77
C VAL A 76 21.46 1.28 -2.04
N ALA A 77 22.48 0.76 -2.75
CA ALA A 77 23.77 0.39 -2.17
C ALA A 77 24.44 1.59 -1.49
N LYS A 78 24.51 2.71 -2.19
CA LYS A 78 25.08 3.95 -1.66
C LYS A 78 24.30 4.48 -0.45
N CYS A 79 22.97 4.50 -0.54
CA CYS A 79 22.10 4.93 0.55
C CYS A 79 22.25 4.00 1.78
N ALA A 80 22.24 2.69 1.60
CA ALA A 80 22.42 1.72 2.68
C ALA A 80 23.79 1.86 3.37
N HIS A 81 24.87 2.11 2.60
CA HIS A 81 26.18 2.40 3.15
C HIS A 81 26.17 3.68 4.00
N GLY A 82 25.56 4.75 3.49
CA GLY A 82 25.39 6.01 4.23
C GLY A 82 24.62 5.81 5.54
N LEU A 83 23.49 5.08 5.50
CA LEU A 83 22.70 4.74 6.70
C LEU A 83 23.51 3.95 7.73
N LYS A 84 24.31 2.97 7.27
CA LYS A 84 25.19 2.19 8.15
C LYS A 84 26.22 3.08 8.83
N ASN A 85 26.80 4.05 8.11
CA ASN A 85 27.77 5.01 8.68
C ASN A 85 27.11 5.94 9.71
N LEU A 86 25.81 6.24 9.57
CA LEU A 86 25.00 6.92 10.57
C LEU A 86 24.56 6.02 11.74
N GLY A 87 25.03 4.78 11.79
CA GLY A 87 24.75 3.83 12.87
C GLY A 87 23.37 3.19 12.81
N ILE A 88 22.71 3.21 11.66
CA ILE A 88 21.45 2.48 11.47
C ILE A 88 21.71 0.99 11.37
N SER A 89 20.95 0.21 12.10
CA SER A 89 21.09 -1.23 12.25
C SER A 89 19.74 -1.94 12.36
N LYS A 90 19.77 -3.27 12.41
CA LYS A 90 18.60 -4.12 12.56
C LYS A 90 17.71 -3.68 13.73
N GLY A 91 16.43 -3.48 13.45
CA GLY A 91 15.41 -3.11 14.43
C GLY A 91 15.30 -1.61 14.73
N ASP A 92 16.23 -0.77 14.23
CA ASP A 92 16.08 0.67 14.30
C ASP A 92 14.87 1.12 13.45
N ARG A 93 14.15 2.17 13.91
CA ARG A 93 13.05 2.76 13.15
C ARG A 93 13.59 3.93 12.34
N VAL A 94 13.39 3.85 11.04
CA VAL A 94 13.67 4.92 10.08
C VAL A 94 12.36 5.37 9.48
N VAL A 95 12.09 6.67 9.52
CA VAL A 95 10.81 7.20 9.04
C VAL A 95 10.99 8.12 7.85
N GLY A 96 9.93 8.22 7.04
CA GLY A 96 9.87 9.09 5.88
C GLY A 96 8.70 10.09 5.98
N PHE A 97 9.02 11.38 5.99
CA PHE A 97 8.08 12.47 5.69
C PHE A 97 8.33 12.88 4.25
N VAL A 98 7.75 12.12 3.31
CA VAL A 98 8.25 12.05 1.94
C VAL A 98 7.13 12.06 0.90
N THR A 99 7.46 12.65 -0.25
CA THR A 99 6.67 12.59 -1.48
C THR A 99 6.74 11.20 -2.13
N ASN A 100 5.79 10.90 -3.02
CA ASN A 100 5.80 9.66 -3.81
C ASN A 100 6.84 9.75 -4.94
N SER A 101 8.10 9.65 -4.57
CA SER A 101 9.25 9.83 -5.46
C SER A 101 10.25 8.67 -5.35
N HIS A 102 11.22 8.62 -6.26
CA HIS A 102 12.26 7.60 -6.27
C HIS A 102 13.15 7.64 -5.02
N GLU A 103 13.38 8.84 -4.43
CA GLU A 103 14.14 8.96 -3.18
C GLU A 103 13.46 8.22 -2.02
N ALA A 104 12.13 8.27 -1.94
CA ALA A 104 11.37 7.53 -0.92
C ALA A 104 11.53 6.00 -1.08
N VAL A 105 11.50 5.51 -2.33
CA VAL A 105 11.71 4.08 -2.62
C VAL A 105 13.13 3.65 -2.28
N ILE A 106 14.15 4.44 -2.67
CA ILE A 106 15.56 4.15 -2.36
C ILE A 106 15.76 4.13 -0.84
N ALA A 107 15.23 5.12 -0.12
CA ALA A 107 15.33 5.22 1.34
C ALA A 107 14.72 4.01 2.05
N MET A 108 13.54 3.58 1.61
CA MET A 108 12.84 2.40 2.16
C MET A 108 13.62 1.11 1.88
N LEU A 109 14.10 0.90 0.64
CA LEU A 109 14.87 -0.29 0.28
C LEU A 109 16.23 -0.33 1.02
N ALA A 110 16.92 0.79 1.14
CA ALA A 110 18.15 0.91 1.90
C ALA A 110 17.95 0.60 3.38
N THR A 111 16.88 1.14 3.99
CA THR A 111 16.50 0.89 5.38
C THR A 111 16.25 -0.60 5.62
N THR A 112 15.41 -1.20 4.79
CA THR A 112 14.99 -2.61 4.95
C THR A 112 16.09 -3.60 4.59
N SER A 113 17.06 -3.23 3.74
CA SER A 113 18.24 -4.05 3.45
C SER A 113 19.11 -4.29 4.70
N LEU A 114 19.15 -3.32 5.60
CA LEU A 114 19.88 -3.38 6.88
C LEU A 114 19.06 -4.09 8.00
N GLY A 115 17.82 -4.48 7.73
CA GLY A 115 16.92 -5.04 8.73
C GLY A 115 16.34 -3.98 9.68
N ALA A 116 16.45 -2.71 9.35
CA ALA A 116 15.75 -1.63 10.02
C ALA A 116 14.28 -1.56 9.55
N ILE A 117 13.44 -0.93 10.35
CA ILE A 117 11.99 -0.89 10.17
C ILE A 117 11.61 0.43 9.52
N TRP A 118 10.85 0.38 8.42
CA TRP A 118 10.37 1.56 7.71
C TRP A 118 8.97 1.97 8.15
N SER A 119 8.75 3.29 8.25
CA SER A 119 7.42 3.87 8.40
C SER A 119 7.36 5.19 7.64
N SER A 120 6.23 5.56 7.04
CA SER A 120 6.14 6.80 6.27
C SER A 120 4.82 7.53 6.44
N CYS A 121 4.89 8.85 6.28
CA CYS A 121 3.78 9.77 6.16
C CYS A 121 3.98 10.64 4.91
N SER A 122 2.88 11.02 4.27
CA SER A 122 2.88 11.99 3.20
C SER A 122 3.15 13.42 3.75
N PRO A 123 3.76 14.31 2.98
CA PRO A 123 4.08 15.67 3.43
C PRO A 123 2.87 16.59 3.59
N ASP A 124 1.68 16.18 3.20
CA ASP A 124 0.42 16.87 3.46
C ASP A 124 -0.08 16.73 4.91
N PHE A 125 0.46 15.77 5.68
CA PHE A 125 0.16 15.67 7.10
C PHE A 125 0.65 16.91 7.86
N GLY A 126 -0.22 17.46 8.71
CA GLY A 126 0.16 18.48 9.68
C GLY A 126 1.12 17.93 10.74
N VAL A 127 1.83 18.81 11.46
CA VAL A 127 2.79 18.43 12.49
C VAL A 127 2.18 17.44 13.50
N ASN A 128 1.00 17.74 14.05
CA ASN A 128 0.32 16.87 15.02
C ASN A 128 0.08 15.49 14.44
N GLY A 129 -0.37 15.41 13.18
CA GLY A 129 -0.59 14.12 12.52
C GLY A 129 0.69 13.28 12.36
N VAL A 130 1.84 13.94 12.18
CA VAL A 130 3.16 13.27 12.15
C VAL A 130 3.58 12.86 13.56
N LEU A 131 3.42 13.73 14.56
CA LEU A 131 3.77 13.44 15.96
C LEU A 131 2.92 12.31 16.53
N ASP A 132 1.63 12.26 16.21
CA ASP A 132 0.72 11.18 16.61
C ASP A 132 1.13 9.81 16.05
N ARG A 133 1.96 9.78 15.01
CA ARG A 133 2.50 8.58 14.38
C ARG A 133 3.94 8.32 14.78
N PHE A 134 4.84 9.14 14.32
CA PHE A 134 6.28 8.94 14.51
C PHE A 134 6.70 9.08 15.98
N GLY A 135 6.04 9.96 16.76
CA GLY A 135 6.30 10.11 18.19
C GLY A 135 6.04 8.85 19.01
N GLN A 136 5.18 7.94 18.52
CA GLN A 136 4.89 6.69 19.23
C GLN A 136 6.00 5.63 19.03
N ILE A 137 6.76 5.69 17.94
CA ILE A 137 7.70 4.64 17.54
C ILE A 137 9.16 5.00 17.75
N GLU A 138 9.44 6.20 18.25
CA GLU A 138 10.78 6.68 18.59
C GLU A 138 11.79 6.43 17.46
N PRO A 139 11.62 7.07 16.27
CA PRO A 139 12.51 6.86 15.15
C PRO A 139 13.90 7.43 15.40
N LYS A 140 14.92 6.74 14.88
CA LYS A 140 16.33 7.18 14.99
C LYS A 140 16.73 8.12 13.86
N LEU A 141 16.13 7.96 12.68
CA LEU A 141 16.41 8.79 11.51
C LEU A 141 15.12 9.11 10.76
N ILE A 142 15.05 10.32 10.21
CA ILE A 142 13.97 10.75 9.32
C ILE A 142 14.53 11.15 7.95
N PHE A 143 13.96 10.58 6.89
CA PHE A 143 14.02 11.14 5.54
C PHE A 143 12.90 12.15 5.36
N ALA A 144 13.20 13.31 4.78
CA ALA A 144 12.21 14.37 4.67
C ALA A 144 12.33 15.16 3.37
N CYS A 145 11.20 15.37 2.66
CA CYS A 145 11.15 16.34 1.59
C CYS A 145 11.05 17.77 2.18
N THR A 146 11.88 18.68 1.70
CA THR A 146 11.88 20.09 2.14
C THR A 146 10.76 20.88 1.51
N ASP A 147 10.25 20.42 0.38
CA ASP A 147 9.19 21.06 -0.38
C ASP A 147 8.53 20.08 -1.35
N TYR A 148 7.32 20.42 -1.81
CA TYR A 148 6.62 19.69 -2.85
C TYR A 148 5.65 20.61 -3.61
N PHE A 149 5.12 20.11 -4.74
CA PHE A 149 4.08 20.80 -5.49
C PHE A 149 2.75 20.06 -5.35
N TYR A 150 1.68 20.81 -5.12
CA TYR A 150 0.34 20.24 -5.13
C TYR A 150 -0.70 21.27 -5.58
N ASN A 151 -1.50 20.90 -6.58
CA ASN A 151 -2.52 21.74 -7.18
C ASN A 151 -1.98 23.12 -7.62
N GLY A 152 -0.82 23.11 -8.30
CA GLY A 152 -0.12 24.29 -8.79
C GLY A 152 0.61 25.10 -7.74
N LYS A 153 0.55 24.71 -6.49
CA LYS A 153 1.19 25.44 -5.39
C LYS A 153 2.50 24.77 -4.98
N HIS A 154 3.55 25.59 -4.83
CA HIS A 154 4.79 25.18 -4.18
C HIS A 154 4.63 25.28 -2.67
N ILE A 155 4.80 24.17 -1.97
CA ILE A 155 4.60 24.07 -0.52
C ILE A 155 5.95 23.83 0.16
N ASN A 156 6.33 24.75 1.05
CA ASN A 156 7.54 24.67 1.84
C ASN A 156 7.29 23.87 3.13
N CYS A 157 8.03 22.78 3.33
CA CYS A 157 7.93 21.91 4.50
C CYS A 157 8.90 22.29 5.64
N ILE A 158 9.90 23.14 5.40
CA ILE A 158 10.95 23.46 6.38
C ILE A 158 10.39 23.90 7.75
N PRO A 159 9.37 24.77 7.85
CA PRO A 159 8.81 25.14 9.14
C PRO A 159 8.27 23.95 9.94
N ARG A 160 7.55 23.03 9.25
CA ARG A 160 7.04 21.80 9.86
C ARG A 160 8.16 20.85 10.28
N LEU A 161 9.19 20.71 9.45
CA LEU A 161 10.36 19.86 9.76
C LEU A 161 11.12 20.34 10.99
N LYS A 162 11.29 21.65 11.17
CA LYS A 162 11.89 22.23 12.39
C LYS A 162 11.11 21.85 13.65
N GLU A 163 9.78 21.89 13.57
CA GLU A 163 8.92 21.54 14.69
C GLU A 163 8.96 20.03 14.97
N ILE A 164 8.86 19.18 13.94
CA ILE A 164 8.98 17.73 14.06
C ILE A 164 10.32 17.33 14.69
N GLN A 165 11.44 17.93 14.24
CA GLN A 165 12.77 17.67 14.77
C GLN A 165 12.88 18.09 16.25
N ARG A 166 12.25 19.21 16.61
CA ARG A 166 12.23 19.68 17.99
C ARG A 166 11.45 18.75 18.92
N GLU A 167 10.33 18.19 18.45
CA GLU A 167 9.43 17.40 19.29
C GLU A 167 9.84 15.93 19.38
N ILE A 168 10.39 15.32 18.32
CA ILE A 168 10.81 13.90 18.32
C ILE A 168 12.26 13.82 18.80
N LYS A 169 12.45 13.60 20.08
CA LYS A 169 13.77 13.60 20.76
C LYS A 169 14.65 12.40 20.41
N SER A 170 14.10 11.36 19.84
CA SER A 170 14.83 10.15 19.45
C SER A 170 15.57 10.27 18.12
N LEU A 171 15.36 11.36 17.38
CA LEU A 171 16.02 11.58 16.08
C LEU A 171 17.49 11.95 16.27
N ASP A 172 18.37 11.08 15.80
CA ASP A 172 19.82 11.32 15.72
C ASP A 172 20.20 12.09 14.45
N ALA A 173 19.46 11.88 13.35
CA ALA A 173 19.76 12.50 12.05
C ALA A 173 18.49 12.77 11.22
N MET A 174 18.59 13.78 10.36
CA MET A 174 17.61 14.10 9.32
C MET A 174 18.29 14.12 7.96
N VAL A 175 17.75 13.36 7.00
CA VAL A 175 18.21 13.35 5.60
C VAL A 175 17.16 14.04 4.74
N THR A 176 17.55 15.07 4.01
CA THR A 176 16.61 15.91 3.26
C THR A 176 16.82 15.82 1.75
N PHE A 177 15.73 15.94 1.00
CA PHE A 177 15.72 16.12 -0.45
C PHE A 177 14.65 17.11 -0.87
N SER A 178 14.69 17.58 -2.11
CA SER A 178 13.81 18.63 -2.62
C SER A 178 13.22 18.28 -3.98
N SER A 179 12.01 18.77 -4.21
CA SER A 179 11.40 18.76 -5.56
C SER A 179 12.14 19.66 -6.55
N LYS A 180 12.98 20.58 -6.05
CA LYS A 180 13.87 21.46 -6.82
C LYS A 180 15.30 20.92 -6.79
N SER A 181 16.03 21.12 -7.88
CA SER A 181 17.38 20.57 -8.08
C SER A 181 18.49 21.13 -7.16
N SER A 182 18.18 22.07 -6.28
CA SER A 182 19.15 22.62 -5.31
C SER A 182 18.43 23.19 -4.09
N VAL A 183 18.77 22.71 -2.90
CA VAL A 183 18.34 23.31 -1.64
C VAL A 183 19.53 23.48 -0.71
N SER A 184 19.73 24.74 -0.29
CA SER A 184 20.43 25.06 0.93
C SER A 184 19.44 24.83 2.09
N SER A 185 19.53 23.72 2.80
CA SER A 185 18.67 23.48 3.97
C SER A 185 19.19 24.31 5.15
N THR A 186 18.30 25.11 5.74
CA THR A 186 18.54 25.83 6.99
C THR A 186 18.16 25.00 8.23
N LEU A 187 18.10 23.68 8.08
CA LEU A 187 17.77 22.74 9.15
C LEU A 187 19.06 22.34 9.88
N GLU A 188 19.06 22.49 11.18
CA GLU A 188 20.19 22.07 12.04
C GLU A 188 20.32 20.53 11.98
N SER A 189 21.55 20.03 12.05
CA SER A 189 21.85 18.58 12.06
C SER A 189 21.19 17.80 10.92
N SER A 190 21.01 18.42 9.75
CA SER A 190 20.51 17.74 8.54
C SER A 190 21.61 17.60 7.50
N MET A 191 21.52 16.53 6.71
CA MET A 191 22.34 16.33 5.52
C MET A 191 21.44 16.13 4.30
N SER A 192 21.97 16.41 3.10
CA SER A 192 21.22 16.12 1.88
C SER A 192 21.27 14.64 1.54
N PHE A 193 20.26 14.18 0.80
CA PHE A 193 20.20 12.82 0.29
C PHE A 193 21.41 12.50 -0.60
N GLU A 194 21.84 13.46 -1.40
CA GLU A 194 23.01 13.35 -2.24
C GLU A 194 24.28 13.14 -1.40
N SER A 195 24.48 13.92 -0.32
CA SER A 195 25.61 13.77 0.60
C SER A 195 25.60 12.42 1.31
N LEU A 196 24.43 11.92 1.71
CA LEU A 196 24.31 10.55 2.27
C LEU A 196 24.79 9.49 1.29
N CYS A 197 24.50 9.67 -0.01
CA CYS A 197 24.83 8.76 -1.08
C CYS A 197 26.19 9.02 -1.74
N GLU A 198 26.95 10.03 -1.26
CA GLU A 198 28.27 10.36 -1.78
C GLU A 198 29.36 9.38 -1.26
N ASN A 199 29.32 8.18 -1.79
CA ASN A 199 30.25 7.11 -1.47
C ASN A 199 30.36 6.13 -2.66
N ASN A 200 31.36 5.23 -2.61
CA ASN A 200 31.68 4.29 -3.67
C ASN A 200 31.15 2.86 -3.38
N ALA A 201 30.05 2.74 -2.64
CA ALA A 201 29.46 1.42 -2.41
C ALA A 201 28.88 0.86 -3.71
N GLU A 202 29.30 -0.34 -4.08
CA GLU A 202 28.88 -1.05 -5.30
C GLU A 202 27.99 -2.27 -4.98
N ASP A 203 27.89 -2.66 -3.70
CA ASP A 203 27.13 -3.84 -3.29
C ASP A 203 26.38 -3.59 -1.96
N ILE A 204 25.37 -4.43 -1.71
CA ILE A 204 24.54 -4.39 -0.52
C ILE A 204 24.75 -5.67 0.28
N ASN A 205 25.14 -5.52 1.53
CA ASN A 205 25.13 -6.63 2.47
C ASN A 205 23.73 -6.79 3.06
N PHE A 206 22.88 -7.58 2.40
CA PHE A 206 21.52 -7.84 2.85
C PHE A 206 21.50 -8.64 4.14
N VAL A 207 20.99 -8.03 5.21
CA VAL A 207 20.86 -8.70 6.51
C VAL A 207 19.78 -9.77 6.42
N GLN A 208 20.14 -11.03 6.62
CA GLN A 208 19.22 -12.16 6.55
C GLN A 208 18.40 -12.27 7.83
N LEU A 209 17.09 -12.24 7.70
CA LEU A 209 16.13 -12.03 8.79
C LEU A 209 15.11 -13.18 8.85
N PRO A 210 14.56 -13.49 10.04
CA PRO A 210 13.43 -14.41 10.14
C PRO A 210 12.23 -13.92 9.30
N PHE A 211 11.35 -14.84 8.92
CA PHE A 211 10.13 -14.54 8.17
C PHE A 211 9.26 -13.48 8.85
N ASP A 212 9.15 -13.55 10.16
CA ASP A 212 8.36 -12.68 11.04
C ASP A 212 9.14 -11.43 11.53
N HIS A 213 10.27 -11.10 10.90
CA HIS A 213 10.98 -9.86 11.25
C HIS A 213 10.13 -8.64 10.89
N PRO A 214 10.01 -7.62 11.78
CA PRO A 214 9.31 -6.37 11.48
C PRO A 214 9.88 -5.65 10.27
N LEU A 215 9.02 -5.31 9.31
CA LEU A 215 9.37 -4.59 8.09
C LEU A 215 8.83 -3.17 8.10
N TYR A 216 7.52 -3.06 8.32
CA TYR A 216 6.79 -1.81 8.29
C TYR A 216 6.07 -1.53 9.60
N ILE A 217 5.99 -0.26 9.99
CA ILE A 217 5.00 0.22 10.94
C ILE A 217 4.06 1.15 10.17
N MET A 218 2.79 0.75 10.08
CA MET A 218 1.75 1.49 9.40
C MET A 218 0.68 1.96 10.37
N TYR A 219 -0.11 2.93 9.93
CA TYR A 219 -1.06 3.58 10.81
C TYR A 219 -2.48 3.44 10.29
N SER A 220 -3.39 3.06 11.16
CA SER A 220 -4.82 3.18 10.90
C SER A 220 -5.49 4.06 11.95
N SER A 221 -6.48 4.84 11.53
CA SER A 221 -7.27 5.66 12.46
C SER A 221 -8.01 4.75 13.43
N GLY A 222 -7.83 4.98 14.73
CA GLY A 222 -8.66 4.36 15.77
C GLY A 222 -9.91 5.17 16.02
N THR A 223 -10.99 4.54 16.47
CA THR A 223 -12.25 5.21 16.83
C THR A 223 -12.13 6.14 18.03
N THR A 224 -11.04 6.09 18.79
CA THR A 224 -10.91 6.74 20.10
C THR A 224 -9.53 7.35 20.37
N GLY A 225 -8.89 8.07 19.45
CA GLY A 225 -7.67 8.76 19.78
C GLY A 225 -6.49 8.57 18.82
N GLN A 226 -5.29 8.34 19.36
CA GLN A 226 -4.08 8.16 18.55
C GLN A 226 -4.18 6.99 17.58
N PRO A 227 -3.58 7.10 16.36
CA PRO A 227 -3.56 6.02 15.39
C PRO A 227 -2.92 4.73 15.95
N LYS A 228 -3.47 3.58 15.58
CA LYS A 228 -2.83 2.28 15.85
C LYS A 228 -1.54 2.20 15.04
N CYS A 229 -0.45 1.79 15.68
CA CYS A 229 0.83 1.52 15.01
C CYS A 229 0.92 0.02 14.72
N ILE A 230 0.61 -0.38 13.51
CA ILE A 230 0.49 -1.77 13.07
C ILE A 230 1.82 -2.25 12.53
N VAL A 231 2.38 -3.30 13.12
CA VAL A 231 3.69 -3.86 12.71
C VAL A 231 3.50 -5.04 11.78
N HIS A 232 4.04 -4.92 10.56
CA HIS A 232 3.97 -5.96 9.53
C HIS A 232 5.31 -6.67 9.34
N SER A 233 5.24 -7.98 9.08
CA SER A 233 6.43 -8.82 8.87
C SER A 233 7.00 -8.71 7.45
N ALA A 234 8.30 -8.96 7.31
CA ALA A 234 8.99 -8.95 6.03
C ALA A 234 8.50 -10.07 5.10
N GLY A 235 8.45 -11.30 5.60
CA GLY A 235 8.01 -12.44 4.80
C GLY A 235 6.52 -12.39 4.49
N GLY A 236 5.69 -12.05 5.46
CA GLY A 236 4.24 -11.94 5.29
C GLY A 236 3.86 -10.88 4.26
N SER A 237 4.48 -9.68 4.33
CA SER A 237 4.26 -8.61 3.35
C SER A 237 4.68 -9.03 1.95
N LEU A 238 5.85 -9.66 1.81
CA LEU A 238 6.39 -10.10 0.51
C LEU A 238 5.47 -11.12 -0.17
N ILE A 239 5.11 -12.19 0.55
CA ILE A 239 4.26 -13.27 0.00
C ILE A 239 2.89 -12.75 -0.37
N GLN A 240 2.31 -11.95 0.50
CA GLN A 240 0.96 -11.42 0.28
C GLN A 240 0.91 -10.52 -0.95
N HIS A 241 1.86 -9.60 -1.10
CA HIS A 241 1.92 -8.74 -2.27
C HIS A 241 2.22 -9.52 -3.55
N LEU A 242 3.19 -10.44 -3.54
CA LEU A 242 3.51 -11.25 -4.71
C LEU A 242 2.32 -12.11 -5.16
N LYS A 243 1.57 -12.70 -4.22
CA LYS A 243 0.32 -13.41 -4.53
C LYS A 243 -0.68 -12.52 -5.27
N GLU A 244 -0.87 -11.30 -4.80
CA GLU A 244 -1.79 -10.35 -5.42
C GLU A 244 -1.27 -9.86 -6.78
N HIS A 245 0.03 -9.56 -6.88
CA HIS A 245 0.64 -9.13 -8.13
C HIS A 245 0.55 -10.21 -9.21
N GLN A 246 1.02 -11.41 -8.90
CA GLN A 246 1.21 -12.45 -9.91
C GLN A 246 -0.06 -13.25 -10.20
N LEU A 247 -0.90 -13.49 -9.18
CA LEU A 247 -2.05 -14.39 -9.31
C LEU A 247 -3.39 -13.65 -9.43
N HIS A 248 -3.57 -12.52 -8.75
CA HIS A 248 -4.81 -11.74 -8.80
C HIS A 248 -4.79 -10.64 -9.86
N THR A 249 -3.62 -10.03 -10.10
CA THR A 249 -3.46 -8.96 -11.09
C THR A 249 -2.77 -9.45 -12.36
N ASN A 250 -2.10 -10.63 -12.30
CA ASN A 250 -1.35 -11.23 -13.41
C ASN A 250 -0.20 -10.34 -13.92
N ILE A 251 0.46 -9.61 -13.04
CA ILE A 251 1.60 -8.73 -13.37
C ILE A 251 2.74 -9.55 -13.98
N LYS A 252 3.25 -9.07 -15.11
CA LYS A 252 4.38 -9.63 -15.84
C LYS A 252 5.57 -8.66 -15.82
N PRO A 253 6.79 -9.17 -16.04
CA PRO A 253 7.97 -8.32 -16.15
C PRO A 253 7.90 -7.22 -17.23
N THR A 254 7.04 -7.38 -18.23
CA THR A 254 6.82 -6.41 -19.30
C THR A 254 5.84 -5.30 -18.95
N ASP A 255 5.15 -5.42 -17.81
CA ASP A 255 4.13 -4.45 -17.41
C ASP A 255 4.72 -3.15 -16.88
N VAL A 256 3.95 -2.09 -17.07
CA VAL A 256 4.16 -0.78 -16.46
C VAL A 256 2.99 -0.53 -15.51
N VAL A 257 3.29 -0.54 -14.22
CA VAL A 257 2.28 -0.51 -13.15
C VAL A 257 2.23 0.87 -12.50
N PHE A 258 1.07 1.44 -12.47
CA PHE A 258 0.78 2.71 -11.81
C PHE A 258 -0.28 2.51 -10.74
N TYR A 259 -0.10 3.15 -9.60
CA TYR A 259 -1.15 3.34 -8.61
C TYR A 259 -1.10 4.78 -8.09
N TYR A 260 -2.22 5.51 -8.22
CA TYR A 260 -2.30 6.84 -7.64
C TYR A 260 -2.41 6.72 -6.11
N THR A 261 -1.34 7.05 -5.42
CA THR A 261 -1.21 6.85 -3.98
C THR A 261 -0.22 7.84 -3.37
N THR A 262 -0.20 7.95 -2.06
CA THR A 262 0.82 8.69 -1.29
C THR A 262 1.62 7.74 -0.39
N CYS A 263 2.77 8.17 0.10
CA CYS A 263 3.63 7.35 0.96
C CYS A 263 3.01 7.07 2.36
N GLY A 264 1.92 7.72 2.71
CA GLY A 264 1.16 7.47 3.94
C GLY A 264 0.06 6.41 3.79
N TRP A 265 -0.18 5.91 2.58
CA TRP A 265 -1.23 4.93 2.29
C TRP A 265 -0.63 3.58 1.89
N MET A 266 -1.21 2.47 2.36
CA MET A 266 -0.68 1.11 2.16
C MET A 266 -0.52 0.71 0.69
N MET A 267 -1.29 1.31 -0.23
CA MET A 267 -1.13 1.05 -1.66
C MET A 267 0.22 1.51 -2.22
N TRP A 268 0.92 2.42 -1.54
CA TRP A 268 2.30 2.74 -1.88
C TRP A 268 3.24 1.55 -1.62
N ASN A 269 3.09 0.88 -0.47
CA ASN A 269 3.86 -0.31 -0.12
C ASN A 269 3.57 -1.46 -1.11
N TRP A 270 2.29 -1.61 -1.48
CA TRP A 270 1.87 -2.57 -2.51
C TRP A 270 2.52 -2.26 -3.86
N LEU A 271 2.49 -1.00 -4.32
CA LEU A 271 3.10 -0.56 -5.59
C LEU A 271 4.60 -0.80 -5.60
N VAL A 272 5.32 -0.41 -4.54
CA VAL A 272 6.79 -0.61 -4.47
C VAL A 272 7.13 -2.10 -4.51
N SER A 273 6.35 -2.96 -3.88
CA SER A 273 6.56 -4.42 -3.90
C SER A 273 6.43 -5.05 -5.30
N VAL A 274 5.83 -4.34 -6.28
CA VAL A 274 5.77 -4.79 -7.69
C VAL A 274 7.16 -5.00 -8.28
N LEU A 275 8.19 -4.31 -7.78
CA LEU A 275 9.58 -4.51 -8.18
C LEU A 275 10.03 -5.98 -8.02
N ALA A 276 9.47 -6.72 -7.05
CA ALA A 276 9.73 -8.16 -6.90
C ALA A 276 9.15 -9.01 -8.04
N SER A 277 8.19 -8.48 -8.80
CA SER A 277 7.65 -9.09 -10.02
C SER A 277 8.38 -8.64 -11.29
N GLU A 278 9.46 -7.87 -11.14
CA GLU A 278 10.33 -7.36 -12.21
C GLU A 278 9.63 -6.43 -13.22
N ALA A 279 8.49 -5.85 -12.86
CA ALA A 279 7.76 -4.87 -13.67
C ALA A 279 8.22 -3.44 -13.37
N THR A 280 7.97 -2.51 -14.29
CA THR A 280 8.25 -1.09 -14.10
C THR A 280 7.16 -0.45 -13.24
N ILE A 281 7.52 0.32 -12.21
CA ILE A 281 6.56 1.11 -11.45
C ILE A 281 6.60 2.59 -11.85
N VAL A 282 5.43 3.23 -11.90
CA VAL A 282 5.30 4.66 -12.13
C VAL A 282 4.84 5.32 -10.84
N LEU A 283 5.64 6.24 -10.36
CA LEU A 283 5.38 7.08 -9.19
C LEU A 283 4.93 8.45 -9.67
N TYR A 284 3.85 8.96 -9.14
CA TYR A 284 3.39 10.32 -9.41
C TYR A 284 3.11 11.04 -8.09
N ASP A 285 3.76 12.20 -7.91
CA ASP A 285 3.51 13.10 -6.78
C ASP A 285 2.91 14.38 -7.30
N GLY A 286 1.63 14.59 -7.01
CA GLY A 286 0.86 15.75 -7.46
C GLY A 286 -0.64 15.53 -7.38
N SER A 287 -1.41 16.57 -7.68
CA SER A 287 -2.87 16.52 -7.76
C SER A 287 -3.32 15.69 -8.97
N PRO A 288 -4.35 14.83 -8.83
CA PRO A 288 -4.85 14.02 -9.95
C PRO A 288 -5.66 14.83 -10.97
N PHE A 289 -5.86 16.12 -10.73
CA PHE A 289 -6.68 17.02 -11.54
C PHE A 289 -5.99 18.35 -11.88
N PHE A 290 -4.73 18.53 -11.47
CA PHE A 290 -4.00 19.77 -11.76
C PHE A 290 -3.32 19.71 -13.12
N SER A 291 -3.31 20.86 -13.81
CA SER A 291 -2.97 21.13 -15.21
C SER A 291 -4.02 20.58 -16.20
N SER A 292 -4.61 19.42 -15.97
CA SER A 292 -5.67 18.82 -16.77
C SER A 292 -6.54 17.90 -15.91
N PRO A 293 -7.85 17.86 -16.09
CA PRO A 293 -8.71 16.86 -15.47
C PRO A 293 -8.34 15.42 -15.85
N SER A 294 -7.60 15.22 -16.94
CA SER A 294 -7.13 13.94 -17.46
C SER A 294 -5.65 13.66 -17.20
N ILE A 295 -4.96 14.43 -16.37
CA ILE A 295 -3.51 14.32 -16.18
C ILE A 295 -3.03 12.89 -15.89
N LEU A 296 -3.79 12.09 -15.13
CA LEU A 296 -3.41 10.69 -14.90
C LEU A 296 -3.54 9.82 -16.15
N LEU A 297 -4.47 10.16 -17.06
CA LEU A 297 -4.63 9.50 -18.35
C LEU A 297 -3.53 9.94 -19.34
N ASP A 298 -3.15 11.23 -19.30
CA ASP A 298 -2.01 11.76 -20.07
C ASP A 298 -0.71 11.03 -19.67
N ILE A 299 -0.52 10.78 -18.38
CA ILE A 299 0.60 9.97 -17.86
C ILE A 299 0.47 8.52 -18.33
N ALA A 300 -0.74 7.93 -18.27
CA ALA A 300 -0.97 6.56 -18.68
C ALA A 300 -0.65 6.32 -20.16
N GLU A 301 -1.04 7.24 -21.04
CA GLU A 301 -0.70 7.19 -22.46
C GLU A 301 0.81 7.34 -22.68
N ARG A 302 1.42 8.37 -22.10
CA ARG A 302 2.84 8.70 -22.28
C ARG A 302 3.76 7.59 -21.81
N GLU A 303 3.51 7.03 -20.62
CA GLU A 303 4.34 6.01 -20.02
C GLU A 303 3.90 4.58 -20.40
N LYS A 304 2.88 4.44 -21.24
CA LYS A 304 2.33 3.14 -21.71
C LYS A 304 1.91 2.25 -20.52
N ILE A 305 1.19 2.81 -19.58
CA ILE A 305 0.75 2.08 -18.38
C ILE A 305 -0.17 0.94 -18.80
N SER A 306 0.18 -0.27 -18.37
CA SER A 306 -0.60 -1.49 -18.63
C SER A 306 -1.56 -1.84 -17.50
N ILE A 307 -1.20 -1.45 -16.26
CA ILE A 307 -2.01 -1.66 -15.05
C ILE A 307 -2.19 -0.32 -14.35
N PHE A 308 -3.43 0.16 -14.29
CA PHE A 308 -3.78 1.48 -13.82
C PHE A 308 -4.60 1.40 -12.53
N GLY A 309 -4.00 1.77 -11.41
CA GLY A 309 -4.60 1.75 -10.08
C GLY A 309 -5.04 3.14 -9.61
N VAL A 310 -6.31 3.27 -9.23
CA VAL A 310 -6.90 4.52 -8.74
C VAL A 310 -7.99 4.25 -7.69
N SER A 311 -8.43 5.28 -6.97
CA SER A 311 -9.58 5.16 -6.08
C SER A 311 -10.90 5.14 -6.86
N ALA A 312 -11.96 4.56 -6.27
CA ALA A 312 -13.31 4.63 -6.82
C ALA A 312 -13.80 6.09 -6.95
N LYS A 313 -13.37 6.97 -6.04
CA LYS A 313 -13.66 8.42 -6.11
C LYS A 313 -13.06 9.07 -7.35
N TYR A 314 -11.84 8.72 -7.75
CA TYR A 314 -11.24 9.23 -8.99
C TYR A 314 -12.06 8.82 -10.21
N ILE A 315 -12.46 7.54 -10.28
CA ILE A 315 -13.30 7.03 -11.40
C ILE A 315 -14.62 7.80 -11.47
N SER A 316 -15.31 7.95 -10.34
CA SER A 316 -16.55 8.72 -10.28
C SER A 316 -16.37 10.19 -10.66
N ALA A 317 -15.24 10.81 -10.30
CA ALA A 317 -14.94 12.19 -10.62
C ALA A 317 -14.75 12.41 -12.12
N ILE A 318 -14.00 11.55 -12.81
CA ILE A 318 -13.81 11.65 -14.27
C ILE A 318 -15.09 11.30 -15.04
N GLU A 319 -15.89 10.35 -14.54
CA GLU A 319 -17.22 10.04 -15.08
C GLU A 319 -18.13 11.25 -15.03
N LYS A 320 -18.26 11.91 -13.87
CA LYS A 320 -19.09 13.14 -13.69
C LYS A 320 -18.60 14.31 -14.56
N GLN A 321 -17.30 14.37 -14.86
CA GLN A 321 -16.73 15.38 -15.77
C GLN A 321 -16.97 15.04 -17.25
N GLY A 322 -17.57 13.90 -17.55
CA GLY A 322 -17.85 13.45 -18.91
C GLY A 322 -16.58 13.08 -19.73
N ILE A 323 -15.48 12.77 -19.03
CA ILE A 323 -14.24 12.37 -19.72
C ILE A 323 -14.46 11.02 -20.40
N GLN A 324 -14.09 10.91 -21.66
CA GLN A 324 -14.18 9.69 -22.45
C GLN A 324 -12.78 9.27 -22.91
N PRO A 325 -12.05 8.49 -22.11
CA PRO A 325 -10.66 8.13 -22.40
C PRO A 325 -10.45 7.47 -23.77
N VAL A 326 -11.38 6.62 -24.20
CA VAL A 326 -11.31 5.96 -25.51
C VAL A 326 -11.31 6.94 -26.70
N GLU A 327 -11.88 8.13 -26.56
CA GLU A 327 -11.94 9.15 -27.59
C GLU A 327 -10.73 10.08 -27.57
N THR A 328 -10.09 10.25 -26.41
CA THR A 328 -9.09 11.29 -26.16
C THR A 328 -7.66 10.77 -25.96
N HIS A 329 -7.49 9.49 -25.60
CA HIS A 329 -6.20 8.90 -25.27
C HIS A 329 -5.98 7.55 -25.97
N ARG A 330 -4.73 7.24 -26.27
CA ARG A 330 -4.32 5.93 -26.79
C ARG A 330 -3.88 5.03 -25.64
N LEU A 331 -4.83 4.25 -25.11
CA LEU A 331 -4.62 3.38 -23.94
C LEU A 331 -4.59 1.88 -24.33
N GLU A 332 -4.13 1.54 -25.51
CA GLU A 332 -4.07 0.16 -26.02
C GLU A 332 -3.18 -0.76 -25.19
N HIS A 333 -2.24 -0.23 -24.43
CA HIS A 333 -1.41 -0.99 -23.49
C HIS A 333 -2.13 -1.34 -22.20
N MET A 334 -3.20 -0.59 -21.86
CA MET A 334 -3.92 -0.76 -20.59
C MET A 334 -4.85 -1.95 -20.68
N HIS A 335 -4.54 -3.01 -19.92
CA HIS A 335 -5.36 -4.21 -19.85
C HIS A 335 -6.02 -4.43 -18.48
N THR A 336 -5.59 -3.72 -17.43
CA THR A 336 -6.14 -3.86 -16.09
C THR A 336 -6.33 -2.49 -15.42
N ILE A 337 -7.50 -2.30 -14.80
CA ILE A 337 -7.79 -1.20 -13.89
C ILE A 337 -8.03 -1.77 -12.51
N LEU A 338 -7.31 -1.22 -11.51
CA LEU A 338 -7.46 -1.55 -10.09
C LEU A 338 -8.19 -0.41 -9.37
N SER A 339 -9.15 -0.75 -8.50
CA SER A 339 -9.88 0.27 -7.74
C SER A 339 -10.09 -0.15 -6.29
N THR A 340 -9.74 0.73 -5.35
CA THR A 340 -9.97 0.54 -3.91
C THR A 340 -10.20 1.86 -3.18
N GLY A 341 -10.34 1.81 -1.85
CA GLY A 341 -10.55 2.97 -0.98
C GLY A 341 -12.02 3.25 -0.66
N SER A 342 -12.92 2.87 -1.55
CA SER A 342 -14.38 2.85 -1.34
C SER A 342 -15.03 1.88 -2.33
N PRO A 343 -16.25 1.42 -2.09
CA PRO A 343 -16.97 0.55 -3.03
C PRO A 343 -17.14 1.23 -4.40
N LEU A 344 -16.86 0.49 -5.47
CA LEU A 344 -17.07 0.95 -6.83
C LEU A 344 -18.56 0.80 -7.21
N THR A 345 -19.16 1.85 -7.75
CA THR A 345 -20.61 1.85 -8.08
C THR A 345 -20.91 1.07 -9.37
N HIS A 346 -22.14 0.59 -9.53
CA HIS A 346 -22.59 -0.03 -10.78
C HIS A 346 -22.38 0.87 -12.00
N GLY A 347 -22.67 2.18 -11.87
CA GLY A 347 -22.44 3.16 -12.93
C GLY A 347 -21.00 3.25 -13.34
N SER A 348 -20.08 3.25 -12.37
CA SER A 348 -18.64 3.31 -12.64
C SER A 348 -18.11 2.05 -13.33
N PHE A 349 -18.67 0.85 -13.04
CA PHE A 349 -18.35 -0.35 -13.85
C PHE A 349 -18.77 -0.15 -15.31
N GLN A 350 -19.99 0.30 -15.56
CA GLN A 350 -20.49 0.56 -16.91
C GLN A 350 -19.68 1.65 -17.63
N TYR A 351 -19.31 2.70 -16.90
CA TYR A 351 -18.45 3.77 -17.42
C TYR A 351 -17.11 3.24 -17.91
N ILE A 352 -16.41 2.42 -17.09
CA ILE A 352 -15.12 1.85 -17.46
C ILE A 352 -15.23 1.03 -18.75
N TYR A 353 -16.20 0.11 -18.83
CA TYR A 353 -16.35 -0.74 -20.02
C TYR A 353 -16.79 0.03 -21.28
N ARG A 354 -17.53 1.11 -21.12
CA ARG A 354 -17.96 1.96 -22.23
C ARG A 354 -16.87 2.93 -22.68
N CYS A 355 -16.16 3.56 -21.73
CA CYS A 355 -15.32 4.72 -22.02
C CYS A 355 -13.81 4.44 -22.00
N PHE A 356 -13.36 3.26 -21.54
CA PHE A 356 -11.95 2.85 -21.62
C PHE A 356 -11.78 1.75 -22.68
N ASN A 357 -12.10 0.50 -22.33
CA ASN A 357 -11.96 -0.64 -23.23
C ASN A 357 -12.86 -1.78 -22.73
N PRO A 358 -13.71 -2.39 -23.58
CA PRO A 358 -14.59 -3.51 -23.20
C PRO A 358 -13.84 -4.77 -22.79
N SER A 359 -12.55 -4.91 -23.10
CA SER A 359 -11.73 -6.08 -22.76
C SER A 359 -10.88 -5.88 -21.50
N ILE A 360 -11.03 -4.75 -20.79
CA ILE A 360 -10.23 -4.45 -19.59
C ILE A 360 -10.63 -5.37 -18.43
N GLN A 361 -9.64 -5.87 -17.68
CA GLN A 361 -9.91 -6.47 -16.38
C GLN A 361 -10.14 -5.36 -15.37
N LEU A 362 -11.37 -5.17 -14.93
CA LEU A 362 -11.69 -4.24 -13.85
C LEU A 362 -11.69 -5.00 -12.51
N SER A 363 -10.70 -4.71 -11.68
CA SER A 363 -10.51 -5.31 -10.37
C SER A 363 -10.87 -4.33 -9.27
N SER A 364 -12.06 -4.45 -8.70
CA SER A 364 -12.38 -3.82 -7.43
C SER A 364 -11.73 -4.61 -6.29
N ILE A 365 -11.21 -3.92 -5.27
CA ILE A 365 -10.40 -4.52 -4.21
C ILE A 365 -10.89 -4.00 -2.85
N SER A 366 -11.04 -4.89 -1.88
CA SER A 366 -11.30 -4.51 -0.50
C SER A 366 -10.40 -5.27 0.47
N GLY A 367 -9.85 -4.52 1.40
CA GLY A 367 -8.94 -4.98 2.45
C GLY A 367 -8.55 -3.82 3.33
N GLY A 368 -7.33 -3.78 3.82
CA GLY A 368 -6.93 -2.67 4.67
C GLY A 368 -5.47 -2.64 5.06
N THR A 369 -5.10 -1.51 5.65
CA THR A 369 -3.78 -1.32 6.27
C THR A 369 -3.49 -2.38 7.31
N ASP A 370 -4.54 -2.85 8.00
CA ASP A 370 -4.45 -3.85 9.07
C ASP A 370 -3.83 -5.17 8.60
N ILE A 371 -4.04 -5.55 7.36
CA ILE A 371 -3.45 -6.77 6.77
C ILE A 371 -2.42 -6.48 5.68
N LEU A 372 -2.18 -5.21 5.40
CA LEU A 372 -1.30 -4.71 4.32
C LEU A 372 -1.68 -5.29 2.95
N SER A 373 -2.96 -5.50 2.70
CA SER A 373 -3.44 -6.39 1.66
C SER A 373 -4.94 -6.30 1.45
N ALA A 374 -5.44 -7.23 0.61
CA ALA A 374 -6.85 -7.44 0.31
C ALA A 374 -7.37 -8.77 0.87
N PHE A 375 -8.59 -8.76 1.39
CA PHE A 375 -9.39 -9.96 1.64
C PHE A 375 -10.09 -10.45 0.39
N VAL A 376 -10.52 -9.51 -0.45
CA VAL A 376 -11.25 -9.77 -1.68
C VAL A 376 -10.72 -8.88 -2.80
N ALA A 377 -10.56 -9.44 -4.00
CA ALA A 377 -9.91 -8.77 -5.12
C ALA A 377 -10.38 -9.33 -6.47
N GLY A 378 -9.79 -8.81 -7.53
CA GLY A 378 -9.99 -9.32 -8.89
C GLY A 378 -9.33 -10.69 -9.13
N ASN A 379 -9.70 -11.28 -10.26
CA ASN A 379 -9.13 -12.53 -10.75
C ASN A 379 -9.19 -12.53 -12.29
N PRO A 380 -8.06 -12.68 -12.99
CA PRO A 380 -8.03 -12.66 -14.46
C PRO A 380 -8.77 -13.81 -15.12
N CYS A 381 -9.10 -14.88 -14.37
CA CYS A 381 -9.77 -16.07 -14.88
C CYS A 381 -11.30 -16.06 -14.64
N LEU A 382 -11.83 -15.03 -13.96
CA LEU A 382 -13.25 -14.94 -13.63
C LEU A 382 -13.94 -13.78 -14.35
N PRO A 383 -15.24 -13.88 -14.65
CA PRO A 383 -16.00 -12.76 -15.19
C PRO A 383 -16.12 -11.64 -14.15
N VAL A 384 -16.29 -10.40 -14.63
CA VAL A 384 -16.57 -9.25 -13.82
C VAL A 384 -18.07 -8.95 -13.82
N TYR A 385 -18.68 -8.98 -12.66
CA TYR A 385 -20.09 -8.57 -12.47
C TYR A 385 -20.13 -7.16 -11.89
N ALA A 386 -20.93 -6.29 -12.49
CA ALA A 386 -21.00 -4.90 -12.05
C ALA A 386 -21.48 -4.81 -10.59
N GLY A 387 -20.72 -4.09 -9.76
CA GLY A 387 -20.99 -3.91 -8.34
C GLY A 387 -20.44 -5.00 -7.43
N GLU A 388 -19.83 -6.05 -7.98
CA GLU A 388 -19.21 -7.13 -7.22
C GLU A 388 -17.67 -7.08 -7.29
N ILE A 389 -17.01 -7.49 -6.22
CA ILE A 389 -15.61 -7.86 -6.21
C ILE A 389 -15.54 -9.35 -6.58
N GLN A 390 -14.70 -9.73 -7.54
CA GLN A 390 -14.75 -11.02 -8.21
C GLN A 390 -14.61 -12.23 -7.29
N CYS A 391 -13.68 -12.19 -6.30
CA CYS A 391 -13.45 -13.35 -5.45
C CYS A 391 -12.74 -13.02 -4.14
N LYS A 392 -12.73 -13.98 -3.23
CA LYS A 392 -11.80 -14.02 -2.09
C LYS A 392 -10.36 -14.12 -2.59
N THR A 393 -9.40 -13.45 -1.94
CA THR A 393 -8.00 -13.62 -2.31
C THR A 393 -7.49 -15.00 -1.88
N LEU A 394 -6.58 -15.54 -2.67
CA LEU A 394 -5.97 -16.85 -2.39
C LEU A 394 -5.34 -16.89 -0.99
N GLY A 395 -5.57 -17.98 -0.28
CA GLY A 395 -5.09 -18.15 1.11
C GLY A 395 -5.92 -17.46 2.19
N MET A 396 -7.00 -16.75 1.82
CA MET A 396 -7.91 -16.09 2.75
C MET A 396 -9.27 -16.81 2.75
N ASP A 397 -9.65 -17.48 3.83
CA ASP A 397 -11.00 -18.03 3.96
C ASP A 397 -11.96 -16.96 4.50
N VAL A 398 -12.31 -16.06 3.60
CA VAL A 398 -13.26 -14.97 3.88
C VAL A 398 -14.67 -15.53 3.91
N GLN A 399 -15.42 -15.18 4.94
CA GLN A 399 -16.83 -15.52 5.09
C GLN A 399 -17.64 -14.29 5.50
N ILE A 400 -18.94 -14.37 5.36
CA ILE A 400 -19.89 -13.39 5.89
C ILE A 400 -20.65 -14.06 7.02
N TRP A 401 -20.61 -13.46 8.21
CA TRP A 401 -21.22 -14.03 9.40
C TRP A 401 -22.33 -13.16 9.96
N SER A 402 -23.33 -13.83 10.55
CA SER A 402 -24.34 -13.20 11.39
C SER A 402 -23.73 -12.74 12.73
N ASP A 403 -24.46 -11.96 13.50
CA ASP A 403 -24.02 -11.58 14.85
C ASP A 403 -23.95 -12.77 15.82
N SER A 404 -24.64 -13.89 15.50
CA SER A 404 -24.55 -15.16 16.24
C SER A 404 -23.34 -16.04 15.82
N GLY A 405 -22.55 -15.63 14.83
CA GLY A 405 -21.39 -16.37 14.34
C GLY A 405 -21.72 -17.45 13.31
N GLU A 406 -22.88 -17.37 12.66
CA GLU A 406 -23.30 -18.30 11.61
C GLU A 406 -22.88 -17.79 10.25
N SER A 407 -22.32 -18.65 9.38
CA SER A 407 -21.94 -18.30 8.02
C SER A 407 -23.17 -18.05 7.15
N LEU A 408 -23.19 -16.92 6.45
CA LEU A 408 -24.29 -16.46 5.62
C LEU A 408 -23.92 -16.51 4.13
N LYS A 409 -24.92 -16.78 3.27
CA LYS A 409 -24.83 -16.65 1.81
C LYS A 409 -26.05 -15.86 1.33
N GLU A 410 -25.81 -14.95 0.39
CA GLU A 410 -26.84 -14.06 -0.19
C GLU A 410 -27.59 -13.23 0.89
N ILE A 411 -26.94 -13.04 2.02
CA ILE A 411 -27.43 -12.27 3.15
C ILE A 411 -26.29 -11.40 3.67
N LYS A 412 -26.58 -10.17 3.99
CA LYS A 412 -25.63 -9.19 4.53
C LYS A 412 -25.19 -9.57 5.94
N GLY A 413 -23.91 -9.40 6.22
CA GLY A 413 -23.33 -9.65 7.53
C GLY A 413 -21.92 -9.09 7.69
N GLU A 414 -21.25 -9.50 8.75
CA GLU A 414 -19.89 -9.12 9.05
C GLU A 414 -18.89 -9.91 8.22
N LEU A 415 -17.93 -9.22 7.59
CA LEU A 415 -16.83 -9.88 6.90
C LEU A 415 -15.80 -10.39 7.90
N VAL A 416 -15.55 -11.68 7.86
CA VAL A 416 -14.58 -12.38 8.70
C VAL A 416 -13.59 -13.19 7.87
N CYS A 417 -12.41 -13.46 8.43
CA CYS A 417 -11.46 -14.43 7.90
C CYS A 417 -11.25 -15.51 8.95
N VAL A 418 -11.60 -16.76 8.62
CA VAL A 418 -11.66 -17.86 9.60
C VAL A 418 -10.37 -18.67 9.69
N ASN A 419 -9.41 -18.45 8.81
CA ASN A 419 -8.09 -19.06 8.87
C ASN A 419 -7.00 -18.01 9.15
N SER A 420 -5.86 -18.45 9.65
CA SER A 420 -4.66 -17.62 9.75
C SER A 420 -4.10 -17.33 8.34
N PHE A 421 -3.38 -16.22 8.21
CA PHE A 421 -2.75 -15.80 6.96
C PHE A 421 -1.40 -15.11 7.21
N PRO A 422 -0.44 -15.19 6.25
CA PRO A 422 0.93 -14.74 6.47
C PRO A 422 1.09 -13.25 6.75
N SER A 423 0.19 -12.41 6.22
CA SER A 423 0.22 -10.94 6.38
C SER A 423 -0.54 -10.43 7.60
N ALA A 424 -0.99 -11.32 8.50
CA ALA A 424 -1.51 -10.88 9.79
C ALA A 424 -0.46 -10.02 10.51
N PRO A 425 -0.84 -8.88 11.10
CA PRO A 425 0.10 -8.04 11.84
C PRO A 425 0.80 -8.84 12.94
N LEU A 426 2.07 -8.56 13.14
CA LEU A 426 2.83 -9.20 14.24
C LEU A 426 2.29 -8.77 15.60
N TYR A 427 2.06 -7.47 15.77
CA TYR A 427 1.55 -6.84 16.98
C TYR A 427 1.25 -5.35 16.70
N PHE A 428 0.66 -4.66 17.66
CA PHE A 428 0.64 -3.20 17.67
C PHE A 428 1.81 -2.68 18.49
N TRP A 429 2.49 -1.66 18.00
CA TRP A 429 3.56 -1.00 18.74
C TRP A 429 3.01 -0.43 20.06
N ASN A 430 3.72 -0.63 21.15
CA ASN A 430 3.29 -0.23 22.52
C ASN A 430 1.93 -0.82 22.96
N ASP A 431 1.68 -2.10 22.63
CA ASP A 431 0.50 -2.85 23.10
C ASP A 431 0.90 -4.07 23.95
N PRO A 432 1.33 -3.88 25.21
CA PRO A 432 1.77 -4.98 26.07
C PRO A 432 0.63 -5.98 26.34
N GLY A 433 0.89 -7.25 25.99
CA GLY A 433 -0.08 -8.34 26.13
C GLY A 433 -1.15 -8.38 25.04
N ASP A 434 -0.94 -7.65 23.94
CA ASP A 434 -1.83 -7.62 22.75
C ASP A 434 -3.27 -7.23 23.05
N LYS A 435 -3.50 -6.38 24.04
CA LYS A 435 -4.85 -6.01 24.48
C LYS A 435 -5.61 -5.24 23.40
N LYS A 436 -4.96 -4.24 22.78
CA LYS A 436 -5.56 -3.45 21.69
C LYS A 436 -5.72 -4.29 20.43
N TYR A 437 -4.73 -5.16 20.14
CA TYR A 437 -4.75 -6.06 19.01
C TYR A 437 -5.93 -7.04 19.09
N LYS A 438 -6.08 -7.74 20.22
CA LYS A 438 -7.21 -8.67 20.45
C LYS A 438 -8.55 -7.96 20.40
N LYS A 439 -8.64 -6.78 21.01
CA LYS A 439 -9.85 -5.97 20.96
C LYS A 439 -10.21 -5.56 19.54
N ALA A 440 -9.21 -5.21 18.71
CA ALA A 440 -9.46 -4.73 17.35
C ALA A 440 -10.01 -5.80 16.41
N TYR A 441 -9.59 -7.07 16.57
CA TYR A 441 -9.87 -8.10 15.56
C TYR A 441 -10.60 -9.33 16.08
N PHE A 442 -10.59 -9.61 17.39
CA PHE A 442 -11.07 -10.86 18.01
C PHE A 442 -12.09 -10.65 19.15
N GLU A 443 -12.53 -9.40 19.37
CA GLU A 443 -13.49 -9.12 20.45
C GLU A 443 -14.91 -9.62 20.07
N LYS A 444 -15.28 -9.48 18.80
CA LYS A 444 -16.63 -9.86 18.32
C LYS A 444 -16.76 -11.39 18.20
N PHE A 445 -15.75 -12.05 17.63
CA PHE A 445 -15.73 -13.49 17.44
C PHE A 445 -14.38 -14.04 17.93
N THR A 446 -14.42 -14.96 18.89
CA THR A 446 -13.21 -15.54 19.47
C THR A 446 -12.41 -16.31 18.41
N ASP A 447 -11.11 -16.01 18.29
CA ASP A 447 -10.16 -16.63 17.35
C ASP A 447 -10.52 -16.50 15.86
N VAL A 448 -11.49 -15.63 15.50
CA VAL A 448 -11.84 -15.34 14.12
C VAL A 448 -11.58 -13.87 13.83
N TRP A 449 -10.81 -13.60 12.78
CA TRP A 449 -10.49 -12.24 12.36
C TRP A 449 -11.73 -11.50 11.87
N CYS A 450 -12.09 -10.43 12.55
CA CYS A 450 -13.18 -9.54 12.21
C CYS A 450 -12.59 -8.19 11.75
N GLN A 451 -12.73 -7.87 10.46
CA GLN A 451 -12.16 -6.64 9.89
C GLN A 451 -12.99 -5.40 10.24
N GLY A 452 -14.26 -5.57 10.55
CA GLY A 452 -15.21 -4.47 10.73
C GLY A 452 -15.74 -3.94 9.40
N ASP A 453 -15.83 -4.79 8.38
CA ASP A 453 -16.49 -4.50 7.10
C ASP A 453 -17.80 -5.27 7.00
N TYR A 454 -18.84 -4.63 6.43
CA TYR A 454 -20.16 -5.18 6.24
C TYR A 454 -20.39 -5.53 4.78
N GLY A 455 -20.68 -6.79 4.49
CA GLY A 455 -20.74 -7.26 3.11
C GLY A 455 -21.68 -8.45 2.90
N GLU A 456 -21.63 -8.98 1.68
CA GLU A 456 -22.45 -10.11 1.23
C GLU A 456 -21.65 -10.94 0.22
N ILE A 457 -21.80 -12.26 0.25
CA ILE A 457 -21.38 -13.16 -0.83
C ILE A 457 -22.59 -13.40 -1.74
N THR A 458 -22.46 -13.04 -3.01
CA THR A 458 -23.54 -13.14 -3.99
C THR A 458 -23.74 -14.56 -4.51
N SER A 459 -24.83 -14.81 -5.25
CA SER A 459 -25.07 -16.07 -5.97
C SER A 459 -23.99 -16.38 -7.02
N ASN A 460 -23.31 -15.36 -7.56
CA ASN A 460 -22.17 -15.52 -8.49
C ASN A 460 -20.87 -15.91 -7.77
N GLY A 461 -20.85 -15.90 -6.44
CA GLY A 461 -19.65 -16.11 -5.62
C GLY A 461 -18.78 -14.87 -5.48
N GLY A 462 -19.19 -13.74 -6.05
CA GLY A 462 -18.58 -12.41 -5.84
C GLY A 462 -18.91 -11.84 -4.46
N ILE A 463 -18.27 -10.75 -4.11
CA ILE A 463 -18.46 -10.10 -2.83
C ILE A 463 -18.88 -8.64 -3.03
N VAL A 464 -19.94 -8.22 -2.32
CA VAL A 464 -20.37 -6.82 -2.25
C VAL A 464 -20.00 -6.26 -0.88
N ILE A 465 -19.28 -5.15 -0.85
CA ILE A 465 -18.97 -4.42 0.39
C ILE A 465 -19.90 -3.22 0.49
N TYR A 466 -20.59 -3.12 1.62
CA TYR A 466 -21.56 -2.05 1.92
C TYR A 466 -20.96 -0.92 2.76
N GLY A 467 -19.76 -1.12 3.29
CA GLY A 467 -19.03 -0.15 4.12
C GLY A 467 -18.51 -0.76 5.41
N ARG A 468 -18.13 0.09 6.35
CA ARG A 468 -17.67 -0.32 7.69
C ARG A 468 -18.88 -0.77 8.51
N SER A 469 -18.72 -1.87 9.26
CA SER A 469 -19.78 -2.41 10.13
C SER A 469 -20.08 -1.50 11.35
N ASP A 470 -19.10 -0.72 11.81
CA ASP A 470 -19.23 0.27 12.87
C ASP A 470 -19.93 1.58 12.41
N ALA A 471 -20.01 1.82 11.09
CA ALA A 471 -20.68 2.94 10.48
C ALA A 471 -22.04 2.58 9.84
N VAL A 472 -22.53 1.34 10.02
CA VAL A 472 -23.82 0.89 9.50
C VAL A 472 -24.96 1.48 10.33
N LEU A 473 -25.89 2.20 9.68
CA LEU A 473 -27.11 2.66 10.31
C LEU A 473 -28.08 1.50 10.53
N ASN A 474 -28.87 1.58 11.59
CA ASN A 474 -29.87 0.55 11.93
C ASN A 474 -31.26 1.15 12.22
N PRO A 475 -31.89 1.88 11.28
CA PRO A 475 -33.21 2.44 11.47
C PRO A 475 -34.25 1.32 11.49
N GLY A 476 -34.95 1.17 12.61
CA GLY A 476 -36.05 0.19 12.75
C GLY A 476 -35.63 -1.26 12.62
N GLY A 477 -34.33 -1.60 12.88
CA GLY A 477 -33.80 -2.96 12.78
C GLY A 477 -33.28 -3.33 11.37
N VAL A 478 -33.38 -2.44 10.40
CA VAL A 478 -32.82 -2.64 9.05
C VAL A 478 -31.42 -2.02 8.99
N ARG A 479 -30.40 -2.83 8.72
CA ARG A 479 -29.01 -2.34 8.57
C ARG A 479 -28.80 -1.74 7.19
N ILE A 480 -28.37 -0.48 7.14
CA ILE A 480 -28.07 0.27 5.92
C ILE A 480 -26.58 0.67 5.99
N GLY A 481 -25.78 0.14 5.08
CA GLY A 481 -24.37 0.52 4.96
C GLY A 481 -24.20 1.92 4.38
N THR A 482 -23.15 2.63 4.78
CA THR A 482 -22.87 3.99 4.30
C THR A 482 -22.78 4.06 2.77
N ALA A 483 -22.21 3.06 2.11
CA ALA A 483 -22.18 2.98 0.66
C ALA A 483 -23.56 2.92 -0.01
N GLU A 484 -24.58 2.38 0.67
CA GLU A 484 -25.95 2.36 0.13
C GLU A 484 -26.55 3.75 0.13
N ILE A 485 -26.22 4.57 1.15
CA ILE A 485 -26.66 5.97 1.24
C ILE A 485 -25.93 6.79 0.16
N TYR A 486 -24.61 6.66 0.06
CA TYR A 486 -23.81 7.37 -0.94
C TYR A 486 -24.30 7.11 -2.36
N ARG A 487 -24.60 5.86 -2.72
CA ARG A 487 -25.20 5.50 -4.01
C ARG A 487 -26.51 6.19 -4.33
N GLN A 488 -27.31 6.56 -3.33
CA GLN A 488 -28.57 7.29 -3.57
C GLN A 488 -28.34 8.80 -3.64
N VAL A 489 -27.48 9.31 -2.77
CA VAL A 489 -27.19 10.75 -2.67
C VAL A 489 -26.41 11.23 -3.92
N GLU A 490 -25.44 10.44 -4.37
CA GLU A 490 -24.59 10.74 -5.53
C GLU A 490 -25.30 10.62 -6.90
N LYS A 491 -26.56 10.18 -6.94
CA LYS A 491 -27.40 10.26 -8.14
C LYS A 491 -27.84 11.68 -8.50
N PHE A 492 -27.71 12.62 -7.55
CA PHE A 492 -28.04 14.02 -7.79
C PHE A 492 -26.82 14.74 -8.35
N ASP A 493 -26.93 15.29 -9.57
CA ASP A 493 -25.83 15.98 -10.27
C ASP A 493 -25.23 17.14 -9.48
N THR A 494 -25.98 17.70 -8.52
CA THR A 494 -25.54 18.80 -7.65
C THR A 494 -24.65 18.34 -6.52
N ILE A 495 -24.53 17.02 -6.26
CA ILE A 495 -23.72 16.44 -5.20
C ILE A 495 -22.49 15.83 -5.82
N THR A 496 -21.36 16.42 -5.52
CA THR A 496 -20.05 15.98 -6.04
C THR A 496 -19.45 14.83 -5.25
N ASP A 497 -19.72 14.77 -3.95
CA ASP A 497 -19.23 13.72 -3.05
C ASP A 497 -20.10 13.65 -1.79
N SER A 498 -20.14 12.46 -1.14
CA SER A 498 -20.81 12.23 0.15
C SER A 498 -19.90 11.42 1.07
N VAL A 499 -19.86 11.76 2.36
CA VAL A 499 -18.97 11.16 3.37
C VAL A 499 -19.78 10.71 4.58
#